data_ce8f8e94374f01c192693ee67c7b3ad9
#
_entry.id   ce8f8e94374f01c192693ee67c7b3ad9
#
_cell.length_a   1.000
_cell.length_b   1.000
_cell.length_c   1.000
_cell.angle_alpha   90.00
_cell.angle_beta   90.00
_cell.angle_gamma   90.00
#
_symmetry.space_group_name_H-M   'P 1'
#
loop_
_entity.id
_entity.type
_entity.pdbx_description
1 polymer ?
#
loop_
_entity_poly.entity_id
_entity_poly.type
_entity_poly.pdbx_seq_one_letter_code
_entity_poly.pdbx_strand_id
1 'polypeptide(L)'
;MFPLVQAARAQPSQGPGDLALTGPTLRVRVPRSDDAAALFREASDADVTRWFSWGPYESRAQAEAYLERLPAERESGSQLDLIVERLDAGPIGISGLSEFSLRDRRATIGTWLGRAWWGTGANGESKALMCHLGFAVLGLERIGSYTSVDHVRSQRALERLGFGREGVLRRFHRHGERVLDVVVFGLLRSDWENGPLREVAVTVSGQPPPAFVVAGSALTAR
;
A
#
# COMPACT_ATOMS: atom_id res chain seq x y z
N MET A 1 -33.22 12.56 -33.90
CA MET A 1 -32.63 12.83 -32.56
C MET A 1 -31.85 11.57 -32.17
N PHE A 2 -30.54 11.55 -32.47
CA PHE A 2 -29.67 10.41 -32.17
C PHE A 2 -29.01 10.62 -30.84
N PRO A 3 -28.91 9.62 -29.96
CA PRO A 3 -28.21 9.78 -28.67
C PRO A 3 -26.70 9.82 -28.93
N LEU A 4 -26.06 10.82 -28.33
CA LEU A 4 -24.61 10.94 -28.26
C LEU A 4 -24.04 9.76 -27.46
N VAL A 5 -23.33 8.89 -28.14
CA VAL A 5 -22.46 7.88 -27.53
C VAL A 5 -21.33 8.62 -26.85
N GLN A 6 -21.35 8.66 -25.52
CA GLN A 6 -20.21 9.12 -24.74
C GLN A 6 -19.03 8.21 -25.01
N ALA A 7 -18.02 8.74 -25.71
CA ALA A 7 -16.76 8.05 -25.91
C ALA A 7 -16.14 7.74 -24.53
N ALA A 8 -15.95 6.46 -24.26
CA ALA A 8 -15.17 6.00 -23.13
C ALA A 8 -13.79 6.68 -23.20
N ARG A 9 -13.43 7.45 -22.16
CA ARG A 9 -12.07 8.02 -22.03
C ARG A 9 -11.09 6.86 -22.05
N ALA A 10 -10.26 6.80 -23.08
CA ALA A 10 -9.15 5.88 -23.17
C ALA A 10 -8.27 6.07 -21.92
N GLN A 11 -8.08 5.00 -21.14
CA GLN A 11 -7.12 4.99 -20.04
C GLN A 11 -5.73 5.20 -20.64
N PRO A 12 -4.89 6.07 -20.04
CA PRO A 12 -3.52 6.23 -20.51
C PRO A 12 -2.83 4.86 -20.42
N SER A 13 -2.30 4.41 -21.55
CA SER A 13 -1.58 3.15 -21.67
C SER A 13 -0.44 3.12 -20.65
N GLN A 14 -0.45 2.11 -19.78
CA GLN A 14 0.73 1.80 -18.96
C GLN A 14 1.87 1.47 -19.91
N GLY A 15 3.05 2.06 -19.70
CA GLY A 15 4.24 1.65 -20.41
C GLY A 15 4.49 0.15 -20.20
N PRO A 16 5.00 -0.59 -21.20
CA PRO A 16 5.32 -1.99 -21.01
C PRO A 16 6.42 -2.12 -19.96
N GLY A 17 6.06 -2.50 -18.73
CA GLY A 17 7.01 -2.73 -17.65
C GLY A 17 6.60 -2.27 -16.27
N ASP A 18 5.62 -1.38 -16.11
CA ASP A 18 5.21 -0.87 -14.80
C ASP A 18 4.46 -1.94 -13.99
N LEU A 19 4.98 -2.21 -12.78
CA LEU A 19 4.35 -3.14 -11.84
C LEU A 19 2.92 -2.68 -11.49
N ALA A 20 1.97 -3.59 -11.64
CA ALA A 20 0.63 -3.43 -11.08
C ALA A 20 0.04 -4.77 -10.64
N LEU A 21 -0.76 -4.74 -9.59
CA LEU A 21 -1.55 -5.88 -9.14
C LEU A 21 -3.03 -5.47 -9.14
N THR A 22 -3.85 -6.27 -9.80
CA THR A 22 -5.28 -6.01 -9.93
C THR A 22 -6.09 -7.09 -9.21
N GLY A 23 -6.97 -6.65 -8.34
CA GLY A 23 -7.95 -7.44 -7.62
C GLY A 23 -9.37 -7.24 -8.16
N PRO A 24 -10.39 -7.70 -7.42
CA PRO A 24 -11.79 -7.58 -7.84
C PRO A 24 -12.29 -6.16 -8.03
N THR A 25 -11.86 -5.20 -7.18
CA THR A 25 -12.33 -3.81 -7.22
C THR A 25 -11.21 -2.77 -7.21
N LEU A 26 -10.00 -3.19 -6.84
CA LEU A 26 -8.83 -2.34 -6.70
C LEU A 26 -7.72 -2.74 -7.66
N ARG A 27 -6.87 -1.77 -7.93
CA ARG A 27 -5.54 -1.97 -8.48
C ARG A 27 -4.51 -1.24 -7.63
N VAL A 28 -3.38 -1.88 -7.33
CA VAL A 28 -2.20 -1.19 -6.81
C VAL A 28 -1.18 -1.08 -7.92
N ARG A 29 -0.64 0.12 -8.14
CA ARG A 29 0.25 0.42 -9.26
C ARG A 29 1.32 1.46 -8.90
N VAL A 30 2.36 1.50 -9.70
CA VAL A 30 3.38 2.55 -9.59
C VAL A 30 2.73 3.94 -9.69
N PRO A 31 3.09 4.88 -8.76
CA PRO A 31 2.63 6.26 -8.78
C PRO A 31 3.07 7.03 -10.04
N ARG A 32 2.25 8.00 -10.45
CA ARG A 32 2.48 8.92 -11.55
C ARG A 32 2.34 10.36 -11.09
N SER A 33 2.90 11.30 -11.81
CA SER A 33 2.80 12.72 -11.47
C SER A 33 1.36 13.26 -11.48
N ASP A 34 0.50 12.72 -12.33
CA ASP A 34 -0.92 13.09 -12.43
C ASP A 34 -1.78 12.60 -11.23
N ASP A 35 -1.26 11.70 -10.40
CA ASP A 35 -1.91 11.27 -9.15
C ASP A 35 -1.95 12.38 -8.08
N ALA A 36 -1.12 13.42 -8.18
CA ALA A 36 -0.97 14.46 -7.16
C ALA A 36 -2.29 15.12 -6.74
N ALA A 37 -3.18 15.39 -7.70
CA ALA A 37 -4.47 16.01 -7.41
C ALA A 37 -5.38 15.10 -6.56
N ALA A 38 -5.40 13.80 -6.84
CA ALA A 38 -6.17 12.83 -6.08
C ALA A 38 -5.57 12.61 -4.69
N LEU A 39 -4.24 12.46 -4.59
CA LEU A 39 -3.57 12.30 -3.30
C LEU A 39 -3.76 13.53 -2.41
N PHE A 40 -3.67 14.74 -2.95
CA PHE A 40 -3.94 15.96 -2.20
C PHE A 40 -5.37 15.97 -1.66
N ARG A 41 -6.36 15.66 -2.48
CA ARG A 41 -7.76 15.61 -2.07
C ARG A 41 -7.99 14.66 -0.88
N GLU A 42 -7.41 13.47 -0.93
CA GLU A 42 -7.60 12.46 0.12
C GLU A 42 -6.75 12.77 1.38
N ALA A 43 -5.52 13.28 1.22
CA ALA A 43 -4.59 13.55 2.31
C ALA A 43 -4.78 14.92 2.98
N SER A 44 -5.62 15.81 2.45
CA SER A 44 -6.00 17.06 3.11
C SER A 44 -7.00 16.86 4.26
N ASP A 45 -7.64 15.69 4.37
CA ASP A 45 -8.49 15.34 5.50
C ASP A 45 -7.63 14.99 6.73
N ALA A 46 -7.76 15.78 7.81
CA ALA A 46 -7.02 15.59 9.05
C ALA A 46 -7.33 14.25 9.74
N ASP A 47 -8.51 13.67 9.55
CA ASP A 47 -8.82 12.34 10.08
C ASP A 47 -8.03 11.25 9.37
N VAL A 48 -7.74 11.41 8.06
CA VAL A 48 -6.92 10.48 7.28
C VAL A 48 -5.48 10.47 7.77
N THR A 49 -4.92 11.64 8.05
CA THR A 49 -3.51 11.79 8.41
C THR A 49 -3.24 11.75 9.91
N ARG A 50 -4.27 11.73 10.74
CA ARG A 50 -4.21 11.81 12.21
C ARG A 50 -3.16 10.88 12.88
N TRP A 51 -2.93 9.72 12.29
CA TRP A 51 -2.07 8.67 12.86
C TRP A 51 -0.68 8.59 12.21
N PHE A 52 -0.39 9.52 11.29
CA PHE A 52 0.89 9.60 10.61
C PHE A 52 1.75 10.75 11.14
N SER A 53 3.04 10.73 10.83
CA SER A 53 4.00 11.80 11.16
C SER A 53 3.97 12.96 10.17
N TRP A 54 3.08 12.91 9.19
CA TRP A 54 2.90 13.87 8.11
C TRP A 54 1.42 14.23 7.92
N GLY A 55 1.17 15.33 7.21
CA GLY A 55 -0.17 15.84 6.91
C GLY A 55 -0.86 16.53 8.10
N PRO A 56 -2.11 17.01 7.92
CA PRO A 56 -2.80 17.00 6.62
C PRO A 56 -2.06 17.82 5.56
N TYR A 57 -2.25 17.47 4.28
CA TYR A 57 -1.70 18.30 3.18
C TYR A 57 -2.47 19.61 3.06
N GLU A 58 -1.74 20.71 3.04
CA GLU A 58 -2.27 22.07 2.92
C GLU A 58 -2.25 22.58 1.47
N SER A 59 -1.44 21.93 0.61
CA SER A 59 -1.33 22.26 -0.79
C SER A 59 -1.05 21.03 -1.66
N ARG A 60 -1.42 21.11 -2.93
CA ARG A 60 -1.11 20.08 -3.93
C ARG A 60 0.41 19.90 -4.11
N ALA A 61 1.20 20.96 -3.92
CA ALA A 61 2.66 20.89 -4.00
C ALA A 61 3.27 19.87 -3.04
N GLN A 62 2.65 19.61 -1.87
CA GLN A 62 3.11 18.58 -0.95
C GLN A 62 2.90 17.16 -1.52
N ALA A 63 1.80 16.93 -2.24
CA ALA A 63 1.57 15.66 -2.93
C ALA A 63 2.53 15.49 -4.12
N GLU A 64 2.81 16.58 -4.87
CA GLU A 64 3.78 16.60 -5.96
C GLU A 64 5.19 16.27 -5.44
N ALA A 65 5.65 16.95 -4.39
CA ALA A 65 6.96 16.70 -3.77
C ALA A 65 7.07 15.26 -3.22
N TYR A 66 5.98 14.70 -2.68
CA TYR A 66 5.96 13.29 -2.29
C TYR A 66 6.16 12.36 -3.49
N LEU A 67 5.42 12.56 -4.58
CA LEU A 67 5.53 11.73 -5.79
C LEU A 67 6.90 11.83 -6.46
N GLU A 68 7.54 13.01 -6.42
CA GLU A 68 8.87 13.25 -6.98
C GLU A 68 9.98 12.44 -6.28
N ARG A 69 9.82 12.11 -4.99
CA ARG A 69 10.80 11.29 -4.23
C ARG A 69 10.73 9.81 -4.56
N LEU A 70 9.55 9.29 -4.86
CA LEU A 70 9.29 7.86 -4.95
C LEU A 70 10.14 7.10 -5.98
N PRO A 71 10.49 7.67 -7.15
CA PRO A 71 11.41 7.00 -8.08
C PRO A 71 12.77 6.67 -7.46
N ALA A 72 13.39 7.62 -6.76
CA ALA A 72 14.69 7.43 -6.12
C ALA A 72 14.60 6.42 -4.94
N GLU A 73 13.54 6.50 -4.12
CA GLU A 73 13.30 5.54 -3.04
C GLU A 73 13.09 4.12 -3.57
N ARG A 74 12.40 3.99 -4.70
CA ARG A 74 12.18 2.71 -5.39
C ARG A 74 13.47 2.17 -6.01
N GLU A 75 14.29 3.02 -6.62
CA GLU A 75 15.57 2.62 -7.20
C GLU A 75 16.57 2.18 -6.12
N SER A 76 16.62 2.88 -4.99
CA SER A 76 17.49 2.52 -3.85
C SER A 76 17.05 1.28 -3.08
N GLY A 77 15.83 0.78 -3.29
CA GLY A 77 15.27 -0.33 -2.53
C GLY A 77 14.83 0.03 -1.11
N SER A 78 14.72 1.32 -0.79
CA SER A 78 14.34 1.77 0.55
C SER A 78 12.83 1.72 0.81
N GLN A 79 12.02 2.05 -0.20
CA GLN A 79 10.57 2.10 -0.09
C GLN A 79 9.88 1.80 -1.43
N LEU A 80 8.83 0.99 -1.39
CA LEU A 80 7.98 0.64 -2.53
C LEU A 80 6.54 1.05 -2.25
N ASP A 81 6.24 2.32 -2.48
CA ASP A 81 4.88 2.85 -2.39
C ASP A 81 4.14 2.71 -3.72
N LEU A 82 2.91 2.23 -3.63
CA LEU A 82 2.00 2.04 -4.76
C LEU A 82 0.70 2.81 -4.52
N ILE A 83 0.15 3.39 -5.59
CA ILE A 83 -1.18 3.97 -5.58
C ILE A 83 -2.20 2.84 -5.38
N VAL A 84 -3.10 3.02 -4.43
CA VAL A 84 -4.34 2.24 -4.34
C VAL A 84 -5.37 2.95 -5.20
N GLU A 85 -5.80 2.31 -6.26
CA GLU A 85 -6.74 2.83 -7.25
C GLU A 85 -8.01 1.98 -7.27
N ARG A 86 -9.17 2.62 -7.09
CA ARG A 86 -10.45 1.98 -7.40
C ARG A 86 -10.66 1.93 -8.91
N LEU A 87 -11.07 0.77 -9.42
CA LEU A 87 -11.29 0.59 -10.86
C LEU A 87 -12.40 1.49 -11.43
N ASP A 88 -13.34 1.90 -10.58
CA ASP A 88 -14.50 2.76 -10.92
C ASP A 88 -14.36 4.23 -10.49
N ALA A 89 -13.32 4.59 -9.70
CA ALA A 89 -13.21 5.93 -9.11
C ALA A 89 -11.81 6.57 -9.18
N GLY A 90 -10.77 5.80 -9.56
CA GLY A 90 -9.38 6.28 -9.60
C GLY A 90 -8.66 6.20 -8.25
N PRO A 91 -7.57 6.99 -8.06
CA PRO A 91 -6.72 6.92 -6.88
C PRO A 91 -7.46 7.29 -5.60
N ILE A 92 -7.31 6.45 -4.56
CA ILE A 92 -7.99 6.57 -3.26
C ILE A 92 -7.03 6.56 -2.07
N GLY A 93 -5.73 6.38 -2.30
CA GLY A 93 -4.70 6.37 -1.26
C GLY A 93 -3.43 5.67 -1.69
N ILE A 94 -2.62 5.31 -0.71
CA ILE A 94 -1.32 4.63 -0.88
C ILE A 94 -1.27 3.38 -0.01
N SER A 95 -0.65 2.33 -0.55
CA SER A 95 -0.16 1.21 0.23
C SER A 95 1.29 0.94 -0.16
N GLY A 96 2.17 0.78 0.82
CA GLY A 96 3.60 0.64 0.58
C GLY A 96 4.26 -0.40 1.45
N LEU A 97 5.42 -0.86 0.99
CA LEU A 97 6.36 -1.69 1.73
C LEU A 97 7.63 -0.87 1.99
N SER A 98 8.13 -0.90 3.22
CA SER A 98 9.33 -0.21 3.68
C SER A 98 10.11 -1.08 4.67
N GLU A 99 11.21 -0.56 5.21
CA GLU A 99 12.05 -1.28 6.19
C GLU A 99 12.49 -2.67 5.69
N PHE A 100 12.84 -2.74 4.42
CA PHE A 100 13.24 -4.00 3.80
C PHE A 100 14.52 -4.57 4.42
N SER A 101 14.51 -5.85 4.72
CA SER A 101 15.69 -6.67 4.95
C SER A 101 15.63 -7.87 4.01
N LEU A 102 16.32 -7.78 2.87
CA LEU A 102 16.36 -8.89 1.90
C LEU A 102 17.07 -10.11 2.47
N ARG A 103 18.08 -9.90 3.35
CA ARG A 103 18.74 -10.99 4.08
C ARG A 103 17.75 -11.77 4.95
N ASP A 104 16.90 -11.05 5.69
CA ASP A 104 15.93 -11.64 6.62
C ASP A 104 14.56 -11.87 5.95
N ARG A 105 14.44 -11.57 4.65
CA ARG A 105 13.24 -11.73 3.81
C ARG A 105 12.01 -11.08 4.44
N ARG A 106 12.14 -9.86 4.94
CA ARG A 106 11.06 -9.12 5.60
C ARG A 106 10.91 -7.70 5.10
N ALA A 107 9.70 -7.16 5.27
CA ALA A 107 9.38 -5.74 5.10
C ALA A 107 8.26 -5.33 6.06
N THR A 108 7.98 -4.04 6.13
CA THR A 108 6.86 -3.46 6.89
C THR A 108 5.84 -2.86 5.91
N ILE A 109 4.54 -3.15 6.13
CA ILE A 109 3.46 -2.59 5.31
C ILE A 109 2.81 -1.39 6.00
N GLY A 110 2.68 -0.28 5.26
CA GLY A 110 1.86 0.87 5.61
C GLY A 110 0.73 1.08 4.59
N THR A 111 -0.43 1.56 5.04
CA THR A 111 -1.56 1.87 4.15
C THR A 111 -2.34 3.05 4.71
N TRP A 112 -2.67 4.00 3.85
CA TRP A 112 -3.69 5.00 4.13
C TRP A 112 -4.63 5.14 2.95
N LEU A 113 -5.90 5.36 3.24
CA LEU A 113 -6.98 5.53 2.27
C LEU A 113 -7.81 6.75 2.65
N GLY A 114 -8.32 7.43 1.67
CA GLY A 114 -9.28 8.51 1.86
C GLY A 114 -10.48 8.07 2.69
N ARG A 115 -11.05 9.02 3.45
CA ARG A 115 -12.08 8.76 4.44
C ARG A 115 -13.33 8.09 3.87
N ALA A 116 -13.73 8.45 2.64
CA ALA A 116 -14.89 7.87 1.96
C ALA A 116 -14.76 6.34 1.73
N TRP A 117 -13.55 5.82 1.78
CA TRP A 117 -13.22 4.41 1.49
C TRP A 117 -13.09 3.55 2.75
N TRP A 118 -13.29 4.15 3.93
CA TRP A 118 -13.24 3.39 5.17
C TRP A 118 -14.50 2.54 5.36
N GLY A 119 -14.33 1.30 5.80
CA GLY A 119 -15.45 0.37 5.99
C GLY A 119 -16.01 -0.26 4.72
N THR A 120 -15.45 0.05 3.54
CA THR A 120 -15.93 -0.45 2.24
C THR A 120 -15.27 -1.78 1.80
N GLY A 121 -14.32 -2.32 2.59
CA GLY A 121 -13.50 -3.46 2.19
C GLY A 121 -12.18 -3.08 1.50
N ALA A 122 -12.02 -1.85 1.03
CA ALA A 122 -10.84 -1.39 0.28
C ALA A 122 -9.51 -1.62 1.02
N ASN A 123 -9.45 -1.43 2.36
CA ASN A 123 -8.24 -1.71 3.13
C ASN A 123 -7.88 -3.20 3.11
N GLY A 124 -8.85 -4.10 3.21
CA GLY A 124 -8.62 -5.54 3.15
C GLY A 124 -8.10 -5.98 1.79
N GLU A 125 -8.75 -5.54 0.72
CA GLU A 125 -8.33 -5.86 -0.64
C GLU A 125 -6.95 -5.25 -0.96
N SER A 126 -6.68 -3.99 -0.61
CA SER A 126 -5.35 -3.40 -0.83
C SER A 126 -4.24 -4.16 -0.10
N LYS A 127 -4.49 -4.61 1.13
CA LYS A 127 -3.54 -5.45 1.86
C LYS A 127 -3.37 -6.82 1.23
N ALA A 128 -4.42 -7.42 0.68
CA ALA A 128 -4.33 -8.69 -0.04
C ALA A 128 -3.40 -8.57 -1.26
N LEU A 129 -3.56 -7.50 -2.06
CA LEU A 129 -2.69 -7.22 -3.20
C LEU A 129 -1.23 -7.01 -2.77
N MET A 130 -0.99 -6.24 -1.71
CA MET A 130 0.36 -5.97 -1.21
C MET A 130 1.01 -7.19 -0.55
N CYS A 131 0.26 -8.02 0.16
CA CYS A 131 0.75 -9.28 0.71
C CYS A 131 1.07 -10.28 -0.40
N HIS A 132 0.23 -10.34 -1.46
CA HIS A 132 0.55 -11.13 -2.64
C HIS A 132 1.85 -10.64 -3.31
N LEU A 133 2.02 -9.31 -3.45
CA LEU A 133 3.28 -8.73 -3.94
C LEU A 133 4.46 -9.18 -3.05
N GLY A 134 4.37 -8.98 -1.73
CA GLY A 134 5.47 -9.31 -0.82
C GLY A 134 5.82 -10.79 -0.81
N PHE A 135 4.85 -11.66 -0.65
CA PHE A 135 5.09 -13.09 -0.49
C PHE A 135 5.29 -13.82 -1.82
N ALA A 136 4.40 -13.63 -2.79
CA ALA A 136 4.43 -14.41 -4.03
C ALA A 136 5.40 -13.84 -5.08
N VAL A 137 5.56 -12.51 -5.13
CA VAL A 137 6.36 -11.85 -6.18
C VAL A 137 7.77 -11.50 -5.69
N LEU A 138 7.88 -10.84 -4.51
CA LEU A 138 9.18 -10.40 -3.99
C LEU A 138 9.93 -11.49 -3.21
N GLY A 139 9.25 -12.55 -2.75
CA GLY A 139 9.87 -13.67 -2.04
C GLY A 139 10.11 -13.41 -0.54
N LEU A 140 9.35 -12.52 0.06
CA LEU A 140 9.42 -12.27 1.50
C LEU A 140 8.87 -13.45 2.29
N GLU A 141 9.33 -13.60 3.54
CA GLU A 141 8.85 -14.60 4.51
C GLU A 141 8.00 -13.96 5.62
N ARG A 142 8.13 -12.62 5.79
CA ARG A 142 7.42 -11.88 6.82
C ARG A 142 7.07 -10.48 6.35
N ILE A 143 5.85 -10.04 6.68
CA ILE A 143 5.39 -8.66 6.55
C ILE A 143 4.96 -8.16 7.93
N GLY A 144 5.65 -7.13 8.44
CA GLY A 144 5.30 -6.43 9.67
C GLY A 144 4.31 -5.30 9.43
N SER A 145 3.68 -4.80 10.50
CA SER A 145 2.92 -3.56 10.50
C SER A 145 2.96 -2.92 11.88
N TYR A 146 2.98 -1.59 11.93
CA TYR A 146 2.88 -0.83 13.17
C TYR A 146 1.59 -0.03 13.21
N THR A 147 1.00 0.12 14.40
CA THR A 147 -0.13 1.03 14.61
C THR A 147 -0.07 1.62 16.02
N SER A 148 -0.46 2.88 16.18
CA SER A 148 -0.55 3.47 17.52
C SER A 148 -1.41 2.61 18.46
N VAL A 149 -1.02 2.53 19.72
CA VAL A 149 -1.81 1.85 20.77
C VAL A 149 -3.23 2.42 20.87
N ASP A 150 -3.42 3.69 20.51
CA ASP A 150 -4.72 4.36 20.51
C ASP A 150 -5.54 4.12 19.24
N HIS A 151 -4.94 3.59 18.16
CA HIS A 151 -5.63 3.37 16.89
C HIS A 151 -6.31 1.99 16.83
N VAL A 152 -7.25 1.76 17.75
CA VAL A 152 -7.97 0.48 17.93
C VAL A 152 -8.61 -0.04 16.64
N ARG A 153 -9.12 0.86 15.78
CA ARG A 153 -9.71 0.47 14.49
C ARG A 153 -8.69 -0.22 13.58
N SER A 154 -7.46 0.32 13.49
CA SER A 154 -6.37 -0.28 12.70
C SER A 154 -5.94 -1.62 13.27
N GLN A 155 -5.80 -1.73 14.61
CA GLN A 155 -5.45 -2.99 15.28
C GLN A 155 -6.45 -4.09 14.92
N ARG A 156 -7.76 -3.83 15.12
CA ARG A 156 -8.82 -4.78 14.77
C ARG A 156 -8.85 -5.13 13.28
N ALA A 157 -8.49 -4.20 12.41
CA ALA A 157 -8.42 -4.47 10.97
C ALA A 157 -7.28 -5.44 10.65
N LEU A 158 -6.09 -5.23 11.24
CA LEU A 158 -4.94 -6.12 11.06
C LEU A 158 -5.24 -7.54 11.59
N GLU A 159 -5.82 -7.65 12.78
CA GLU A 159 -6.20 -8.95 13.38
C GLU A 159 -7.18 -9.72 12.48
N ARG A 160 -8.23 -9.05 11.95
CA ARG A 160 -9.18 -9.70 11.02
C ARG A 160 -8.55 -10.15 9.70
N LEU A 161 -7.44 -9.55 9.31
CA LEU A 161 -6.69 -9.91 8.10
C LEU A 161 -5.63 -10.98 8.34
N GLY A 162 -5.56 -11.52 9.58
CA GLY A 162 -4.65 -12.61 9.94
C GLY A 162 -3.28 -12.16 10.47
N PHE A 163 -3.07 -10.84 10.68
CA PHE A 163 -1.84 -10.38 11.33
C PHE A 163 -1.87 -10.72 12.82
N GLY A 164 -0.85 -11.44 13.29
CA GLY A 164 -0.64 -11.71 14.71
C GLY A 164 -0.11 -10.49 15.46
N ARG A 165 -0.68 -10.20 16.63
CA ARG A 165 -0.15 -9.18 17.54
C ARG A 165 1.07 -9.73 18.27
N GLU A 166 2.22 -9.04 18.19
CA GLU A 166 3.49 -9.52 18.72
C GLU A 166 3.98 -8.76 19.97
N GLY A 167 3.52 -7.54 20.16
CA GLY A 167 3.93 -6.76 21.31
C GLY A 167 3.66 -5.27 21.17
N VAL A 168 4.24 -4.50 22.11
CA VAL A 168 4.20 -3.04 22.12
C VAL A 168 5.63 -2.51 22.22
N LEU A 169 5.98 -1.62 21.31
CA LEU A 169 7.20 -0.83 21.36
C LEU A 169 6.88 0.53 21.96
N ARG A 170 7.47 0.81 23.14
CA ARG A 170 7.24 2.07 23.84
C ARG A 170 8.06 3.19 23.23
N ARG A 171 7.45 4.37 23.06
CA ARG A 171 8.08 5.61 22.56
C ARG A 171 8.76 5.41 21.20
N PHE A 172 8.17 4.62 20.35
CA PHE A 172 8.77 4.15 19.09
C PHE A 172 8.65 5.16 17.95
N HIS A 173 7.47 5.80 17.80
CA HIS A 173 7.27 6.81 16.76
C HIS A 173 7.24 8.22 17.35
N ARG A 174 7.82 9.17 16.61
CA ARG A 174 7.70 10.60 16.91
C ARG A 174 6.90 11.29 15.83
N HIS A 175 5.81 11.96 16.23
CA HIS A 175 4.96 12.78 15.36
C HIS A 175 5.00 14.21 15.89
N GLY A 176 5.89 15.04 15.36
CA GLY A 176 6.20 16.36 15.94
C GLY A 176 6.74 16.20 17.36
N GLU A 177 6.08 16.84 18.34
CA GLU A 177 6.46 16.71 19.76
C GLU A 177 5.88 15.47 20.45
N ARG A 178 4.89 14.82 19.82
CA ARG A 178 4.26 13.62 20.38
C ARG A 178 5.13 12.40 20.18
N VAL A 179 5.35 11.64 21.24
CA VAL A 179 6.05 10.35 21.19
C VAL A 179 5.02 9.26 21.47
N LEU A 180 4.89 8.32 20.55
CA LEU A 180 3.82 7.34 20.52
C LEU A 180 4.36 5.93 20.76
N ASP A 181 3.62 5.18 21.57
CA ASP A 181 3.76 3.73 21.65
C ASP A 181 3.06 3.10 20.46
N VAL A 182 3.61 2.02 19.93
CA VAL A 182 3.01 1.29 18.82
C VAL A 182 2.82 -0.17 19.15
N VAL A 183 1.71 -0.73 18.69
CA VAL A 183 1.50 -2.18 18.65
C VAL A 183 2.16 -2.71 17.39
N VAL A 184 2.96 -3.76 17.55
CA VAL A 184 3.62 -4.48 16.45
C VAL A 184 2.77 -5.66 16.05
N PHE A 185 2.58 -5.80 14.75
CA PHE A 185 1.90 -6.93 14.12
C PHE A 185 2.82 -7.60 13.11
N GLY A 186 2.66 -8.90 12.94
CA GLY A 186 3.38 -9.68 11.94
C GLY A 186 2.44 -10.64 11.20
N LEU A 187 2.73 -10.84 9.93
CA LEU A 187 2.12 -11.88 9.10
C LEU A 187 3.26 -12.68 8.47
N LEU A 188 3.28 -13.98 8.70
CA LEU A 188 4.24 -14.89 8.09
C LEU A 188 3.68 -15.39 6.75
N ARG A 189 4.58 -15.84 5.84
CA ARG A 189 4.17 -16.47 4.59
C ARG A 189 3.21 -17.63 4.84
N SER A 190 3.51 -18.51 5.81
CA SER A 190 2.66 -19.65 6.19
C SER A 190 1.26 -19.25 6.64
N ASP A 191 1.16 -18.13 7.38
CA ASP A 191 -0.13 -17.61 7.85
C ASP A 191 -0.93 -17.02 6.68
N TRP A 192 -0.25 -16.31 5.77
CA TRP A 192 -0.87 -15.78 4.55
C TRP A 192 -1.36 -16.88 3.62
N GLU A 193 -0.59 -17.95 3.41
CA GLU A 193 -0.96 -19.08 2.55
C GLU A 193 -2.25 -19.76 3.00
N ASN A 194 -2.54 -19.74 4.30
CA ASN A 194 -3.72 -20.33 4.93
C ASN A 194 -4.75 -19.30 5.42
N GLY A 195 -4.52 -18.01 5.15
CA GLY A 195 -5.31 -16.90 5.68
C GLY A 195 -6.23 -16.25 4.63
N PRO A 196 -7.13 -15.36 5.10
CA PRO A 196 -8.16 -14.76 4.25
C PRO A 196 -7.60 -13.87 3.13
N LEU A 197 -6.40 -13.31 3.28
CA LEU A 197 -5.80 -12.45 2.25
C LEU A 197 -5.38 -13.24 1.00
N ARG A 198 -5.16 -14.55 1.12
CA ARG A 198 -4.78 -15.42 -0.01
C ARG A 198 -5.95 -15.73 -0.94
N GLU A 199 -7.18 -15.64 -0.42
CA GLU A 199 -8.41 -15.94 -1.17
C GLU A 199 -8.77 -14.86 -2.21
N VAL A 200 -8.23 -13.64 -2.07
CA VAL A 200 -8.46 -12.56 -3.02
C VAL A 200 -7.76 -12.87 -4.34
N ALA A 201 -8.53 -12.90 -5.43
CA ALA A 201 -7.98 -13.10 -6.76
C ALA A 201 -7.06 -11.93 -7.14
N VAL A 202 -5.85 -12.24 -7.60
CA VAL A 202 -4.83 -11.23 -7.96
C VAL A 202 -4.26 -11.53 -9.33
N THR A 203 -4.29 -10.52 -10.19
CA THR A 203 -3.58 -10.53 -11.47
C THR A 203 -2.37 -9.60 -11.38
N VAL A 204 -1.18 -10.11 -11.66
CA VAL A 204 0.07 -9.34 -11.68
C VAL A 204 0.41 -8.96 -13.11
N SER A 205 0.79 -7.71 -13.34
CA SER A 205 1.32 -7.21 -14.61
C SER A 205 2.58 -6.39 -14.39
N GLY A 206 3.45 -6.31 -15.40
CA GLY A 206 4.76 -5.67 -15.28
C GLY A 206 5.74 -6.48 -14.42
N GLN A 207 6.88 -5.86 -14.09
CA GLN A 207 7.94 -6.49 -13.32
C GLN A 207 8.21 -5.72 -12.02
N PRO A 208 8.46 -6.42 -10.91
CA PRO A 208 8.87 -5.74 -9.68
C PRO A 208 10.26 -5.12 -9.86
N PRO A 209 10.53 -3.96 -9.21
CA PRO A 209 11.86 -3.38 -9.24
C PRO A 209 12.88 -4.35 -8.64
N PRO A 210 14.02 -4.61 -9.30
CA PRO A 210 14.99 -5.63 -8.86
C PRO A 210 15.52 -5.44 -7.44
N ALA A 211 15.59 -4.18 -6.98
CA ALA A 211 16.05 -3.82 -5.64
C ALA A 211 15.21 -4.43 -4.49
N PHE A 212 14.00 -4.92 -4.75
CA PHE A 212 13.12 -5.50 -3.73
C PHE A 212 12.96 -7.02 -3.84
N VAL A 213 13.54 -7.64 -4.86
CA VAL A 213 13.37 -9.07 -5.10
C VAL A 213 14.42 -9.86 -4.32
N VAL A 214 13.97 -10.82 -3.52
CA VAL A 214 14.87 -11.73 -2.79
C VAL A 214 15.55 -12.66 -3.81
N ALA A 215 16.88 -12.76 -3.74
CA ALA A 215 17.63 -13.64 -4.63
C ALA A 215 17.17 -15.10 -4.51
N GLY A 216 16.92 -15.76 -5.64
CA GLY A 216 16.46 -17.15 -5.69
C GLY A 216 14.94 -17.34 -5.53
N SER A 217 14.14 -16.26 -5.39
CA SER A 217 12.70 -16.36 -5.54
C SER A 217 12.39 -16.55 -7.02
N ALA A 218 11.92 -17.74 -7.39
CA ALA A 218 11.46 -18.01 -8.74
C ALA A 218 10.19 -17.17 -8.99
N LEU A 219 10.26 -16.23 -9.94
CA LEU A 219 9.07 -15.67 -10.59
C LEU A 219 8.38 -16.85 -11.32
N THR A 220 7.51 -17.56 -10.60
CA THR A 220 6.62 -18.52 -11.26
C THR A 220 5.57 -17.70 -12.01
N ALA A 221 5.90 -17.31 -13.26
CA ALA A 221 4.92 -16.98 -14.25
C ALA A 221 4.08 -18.25 -14.51
N ARG A 222 2.84 -18.26 -14.07
CA ARG A 222 1.78 -19.15 -14.54
C ARG A 222 0.61 -18.31 -14.98
#